data_f81faf27626eea7c0c70e20a7f9ec171
#
_entry.id   f81faf27626eea7c0c70e20a7f9ec171
#
_cell.length_a   1.000
_cell.length_b   1.000
_cell.length_c   1.000
_cell.angle_alpha   90.00
_cell.angle_beta   90.00
_cell.angle_gamma   90.00
#
_symmetry.space_group_name_H-M   'P 1'
#
loop_
_entity.id
_entity.type
_entity.pdbx_description
1 polymer ?
#
loop_
_entity_poly.entity_id
_entity_poly.type
_entity_poly.pdbx_seq_one_letter_code
_entity_poly.pdbx_strand_id
1 'polypeptide(L)'
;MHKKIKITLCAVLCASMLAGCADNSASGGSAVSSDSSSDTQTTSSVSESTDSSSDTSSETSSIDESKLTEEQIYDNMVERSLMDLGNLERMSKFIGKLENKQEVTIAFIGGSITEGLTAGPEKCWAKLTYDRLCEKYPDTKINYVNAGLSGTPSVLGNIRLQRDVLDHKPDMVFVEFAVNDGNDQIYKDSYDAMVRK
;
A
#
# COMPACT_ATOMS: atom_id res chain seq x y z
N MET A 1 15.56 12.48 21.02
CA MET A 1 14.23 11.92 21.21
C MET A 1 13.38 11.85 19.92
N HIS A 2 13.63 12.66 18.87
CA HIS A 2 12.78 12.72 17.66
C HIS A 2 12.90 11.52 16.69
N LYS A 3 14.02 10.77 16.72
CA LYS A 3 14.22 9.63 15.81
C LYS A 3 13.36 8.40 16.13
N LYS A 4 13.08 8.12 17.40
CA LYS A 4 12.32 6.93 17.83
C LYS A 4 10.82 7.03 17.55
N ILE A 5 10.25 8.24 17.56
CA ILE A 5 8.82 8.46 17.33
C ILE A 5 8.44 8.18 15.86
N LYS A 6 9.35 8.49 14.92
CA LYS A 6 9.09 8.33 13.48
C LYS A 6 8.98 6.85 13.04
N ILE A 7 9.80 5.99 13.65
CA ILE A 7 9.80 4.55 13.33
C ILE A 7 8.52 3.88 13.86
N THR A 8 8.06 4.27 15.04
CA THR A 8 6.85 3.70 15.65
C THR A 8 5.57 4.00 14.86
N LEU A 9 5.47 5.14 14.20
CA LEU A 9 4.28 5.48 13.40
C LEU A 9 4.20 4.63 12.12
N CYS A 10 5.32 4.37 11.47
CA CYS A 10 5.37 3.52 10.27
C CYS A 10 5.01 2.06 10.62
N ALA A 11 5.49 1.55 11.75
CA ALA A 11 5.19 0.20 12.23
C ALA A 11 3.71 -0.01 12.53
N VAL A 12 3.03 0.98 13.09
CA VAL A 12 1.59 0.89 13.42
C VAL A 12 0.72 0.85 12.16
N LEU A 13 1.13 1.52 11.09
CA LEU A 13 0.40 1.50 9.81
C LEU A 13 0.52 0.15 9.09
N CYS A 14 1.65 -0.55 9.21
CA CYS A 14 1.84 -1.87 8.60
C CYS A 14 1.16 -3.00 9.38
N ALA A 15 1.03 -2.92 10.70
CA ALA A 15 0.44 -3.98 11.54
C ALA A 15 -1.05 -4.22 11.30
N SER A 16 -1.80 -3.20 10.88
CA SER A 16 -3.23 -3.34 10.60
C SER A 16 -3.55 -4.13 9.33
N MET A 17 -2.57 -4.42 8.47
CA MET A 17 -2.79 -5.18 7.23
C MET A 17 -2.77 -6.71 7.40
N LEU A 18 -2.27 -7.24 8.52
CA LEU A 18 -2.04 -8.69 8.70
C LEU A 18 -3.14 -9.45 9.45
N ALA A 19 -4.10 -8.76 10.04
CA ALA A 19 -5.15 -9.42 10.83
C ALA A 19 -6.38 -9.91 10.03
N GLY A 20 -6.39 -9.77 8.71
CA GLY A 20 -7.57 -10.01 7.87
C GLY A 20 -7.62 -11.31 7.07
N CYS A 21 -6.64 -12.22 7.17
CA CYS A 21 -6.63 -13.45 6.38
C CYS A 21 -6.55 -14.71 7.27
N ALA A 22 -7.65 -15.05 7.92
CA ALA A 22 -7.86 -16.41 8.39
C ALA A 22 -9.35 -16.76 8.29
N ASP A 23 -9.59 -17.87 7.59
CA ASP A 23 -10.81 -18.67 7.51
C ASP A 23 -12.00 -18.14 6.70
N ASN A 24 -12.13 -18.67 5.47
CA ASN A 24 -13.32 -19.46 5.15
C ASN A 24 -13.13 -20.36 3.92
N SER A 25 -13.09 -21.67 4.16
CA SER A 25 -13.24 -22.71 3.15
C SER A 25 -14.71 -23.08 3.05
N ALA A 26 -15.30 -23.03 1.86
CA ALA A 26 -16.26 -24.03 1.40
C ALA A 26 -16.86 -23.69 0.00
N SER A 27 -16.50 -24.54 -0.94
CA SER A 27 -17.32 -25.30 -1.90
C SER A 27 -18.27 -24.58 -2.86
N GLY A 28 -18.11 -24.93 -4.15
CA GLY A 28 -19.17 -24.91 -5.14
C GLY A 28 -18.66 -24.71 -6.56
N GLY A 29 -18.42 -25.82 -7.27
CA GLY A 29 -17.95 -25.85 -8.64
C GLY A 29 -19.01 -25.49 -9.68
N SER A 30 -18.54 -25.12 -10.85
CA SER A 30 -19.03 -25.65 -12.14
C SER A 30 -18.10 -25.17 -13.26
N ALA A 31 -17.64 -26.14 -14.01
CA ALA A 31 -16.85 -26.02 -15.22
C ALA A 31 -17.71 -25.57 -16.40
N VAL A 32 -17.13 -24.74 -17.28
CA VAL A 32 -17.41 -24.84 -18.73
C VAL A 32 -16.10 -24.52 -19.46
N SER A 33 -15.66 -25.49 -20.20
CA SER A 33 -14.58 -25.49 -21.19
C SER A 33 -15.05 -24.85 -22.50
N SER A 34 -14.15 -24.12 -23.18
CA SER A 34 -14.09 -24.18 -24.66
C SER A 34 -12.73 -23.74 -25.16
N ASP A 35 -12.14 -24.65 -25.92
CA ASP A 35 -10.98 -24.59 -26.78
C ASP A 35 -10.93 -23.42 -27.76
N SER A 36 -9.72 -22.96 -28.07
CA SER A 36 -9.21 -22.92 -29.44
C SER A 36 -7.78 -22.43 -29.51
N SER A 37 -6.96 -23.30 -30.07
CA SER A 37 -5.59 -23.17 -30.53
C SER A 37 -5.37 -22.13 -31.64
N SER A 38 -4.19 -21.50 -31.69
CA SER A 38 -3.35 -21.52 -32.90
C SER A 38 -1.93 -21.00 -32.64
N ASP A 39 -0.98 -21.85 -33.04
CA ASP A 39 0.46 -21.62 -33.15
C ASP A 39 0.80 -20.44 -34.08
N THR A 40 1.89 -19.74 -33.78
CA THR A 40 2.90 -19.36 -34.78
C THR A 40 4.24 -19.10 -34.09
N GLN A 41 5.19 -20.00 -34.34
CA GLN A 41 6.63 -19.80 -34.13
C GLN A 41 7.17 -18.80 -35.16
N THR A 42 8.06 -17.91 -34.71
CA THR A 42 9.12 -17.39 -35.57
C THR A 42 10.38 -17.15 -34.77
N THR A 43 11.40 -17.92 -35.14
CA THR A 43 12.80 -17.86 -34.70
C THR A 43 13.53 -16.74 -35.43
N SER A 44 14.44 -16.04 -34.74
CA SER A 44 15.80 -15.67 -35.23
C SER A 44 16.55 -14.88 -34.13
N SER A 45 17.59 -15.46 -33.63
CA SER A 45 19.05 -15.32 -33.80
C SER A 45 19.69 -14.08 -33.14
N VAL A 46 20.39 -14.37 -32.03
CA VAL A 46 21.79 -14.08 -31.62
C VAL A 46 22.40 -12.73 -32.01
N SER A 47 22.84 -11.98 -31.00
CA SER A 47 24.18 -11.40 -30.96
C SER A 47 24.59 -11.15 -29.48
N GLU A 48 25.68 -11.82 -29.10
CA GLU A 48 26.49 -11.57 -27.91
C GLU A 48 27.11 -10.17 -27.98
N SER A 49 27.06 -9.48 -26.84
CA SER A 49 28.13 -8.52 -26.51
C SER A 49 28.38 -8.61 -25.00
N THR A 50 29.52 -9.16 -24.67
CA THR A 50 30.19 -9.12 -23.38
C THR A 50 30.50 -7.69 -23.00
N ASP A 51 30.05 -7.28 -21.82
CA ASP A 51 30.80 -6.30 -21.06
C ASP A 51 30.74 -6.58 -19.56
N SER A 52 31.91 -6.55 -18.96
CA SER A 52 32.22 -6.86 -17.60
C SER A 52 31.85 -5.74 -16.67
N SER A 53 31.05 -6.01 -15.65
CA SER A 53 30.95 -5.13 -14.50
C SER A 53 30.90 -5.93 -13.19
N SER A 54 31.90 -5.65 -12.42
CA SER A 54 32.21 -5.91 -11.03
C SER A 54 31.04 -6.42 -10.16
N ASP A 55 31.19 -7.67 -9.71
CA ASP A 55 30.53 -8.25 -8.54
C ASP A 55 30.82 -7.43 -7.28
N THR A 56 29.81 -6.75 -6.78
CA THR A 56 29.74 -6.38 -5.38
C THR A 56 28.74 -7.35 -4.74
N SER A 57 29.23 -8.48 -4.31
CA SER A 57 28.50 -9.44 -3.49
C SER A 57 28.19 -8.79 -2.13
N SER A 58 26.98 -8.26 -1.97
CA SER A 58 26.42 -8.03 -0.64
C SER A 58 26.12 -9.41 -0.05
N GLU A 59 26.95 -9.86 0.87
CA GLU A 59 26.67 -11.01 1.74
C GLU A 59 25.39 -10.71 2.54
N THR A 60 24.27 -11.20 2.05
CA THR A 60 23.05 -11.29 2.83
C THR A 60 23.25 -12.45 3.81
N SER A 61 23.75 -12.15 5.01
CA SER A 61 23.78 -13.12 6.10
C SER A 61 22.34 -13.54 6.38
N SER A 62 22.01 -14.79 6.07
CA SER A 62 20.72 -15.38 6.40
C SER A 62 20.59 -15.43 7.93
N ILE A 63 19.78 -14.53 8.47
CA ILE A 63 19.42 -14.52 9.90
C ILE A 63 18.60 -15.78 10.14
N ASP A 64 19.05 -16.61 11.08
CA ASP A 64 18.32 -17.80 11.52
C ASP A 64 17.06 -17.35 12.30
N GLU A 65 15.93 -17.24 11.61
CA GLU A 65 14.66 -16.78 12.17
C GLU A 65 14.13 -17.68 13.31
N SER A 66 14.62 -18.91 13.41
CA SER A 66 14.20 -19.86 14.47
C SER A 66 14.64 -19.47 15.88
N LYS A 67 15.56 -18.52 16.00
CA LYS A 67 16.13 -18.03 17.28
C LYS A 67 15.63 -16.65 17.69
N LEU A 68 14.77 -16.05 16.87
CA LEU A 68 14.24 -14.71 17.14
C LEU A 68 12.98 -14.77 18.01
N THR A 69 12.79 -13.75 18.84
CA THR A 69 11.51 -13.54 19.52
C THR A 69 10.45 -13.04 18.55
N GLU A 70 9.17 -13.17 18.89
CA GLU A 70 8.06 -12.65 18.06
C GLU A 70 8.22 -11.15 17.77
N GLU A 71 8.67 -10.36 18.74
CA GLU A 71 8.92 -8.94 18.59
C GLU A 71 10.06 -8.68 17.58
N GLN A 72 11.14 -9.44 17.64
CA GLN A 72 12.26 -9.33 16.68
C GLN A 72 11.85 -9.75 15.27
N ILE A 73 11.04 -10.79 15.14
CA ILE A 73 10.49 -11.22 13.85
C ILE A 73 9.64 -10.11 13.26
N TYR A 74 8.78 -9.51 14.08
CA TYR A 74 7.93 -8.39 13.67
C TYR A 74 8.75 -7.16 13.24
N ASP A 75 9.73 -6.75 14.03
CA ASP A 75 10.59 -5.61 13.72
C ASP A 75 11.38 -5.84 12.42
N ASN A 76 11.94 -7.03 12.24
CA ASN A 76 12.63 -7.40 11.01
C ASN A 76 11.70 -7.42 9.79
N MET A 77 10.46 -7.88 9.97
CA MET A 77 9.45 -7.85 8.89
C MET A 77 9.11 -6.41 8.51
N VAL A 78 8.92 -5.54 9.49
CA VAL A 78 8.64 -4.10 9.26
C VAL A 78 9.82 -3.44 8.54
N GLU A 79 11.05 -3.71 8.97
CA GLU A 79 12.26 -3.15 8.35
C GLU A 79 12.40 -3.62 6.88
N ARG A 80 12.21 -4.90 6.61
CA ARG A 80 12.25 -5.46 5.24
C ARG A 80 11.11 -4.97 4.34
N SER A 81 9.97 -4.61 4.91
CA SER A 81 8.83 -4.08 4.16
C SER A 81 9.02 -2.62 3.72
N LEU A 82 10.00 -1.95 4.29
CA LEU A 82 10.24 -0.54 4.04
C LEU A 82 11.14 -0.37 2.81
N MET A 83 10.55 -0.21 1.64
CA MET A 83 11.29 -0.04 0.39
C MET A 83 11.84 1.37 0.20
N ASP A 84 11.03 2.39 0.50
CA ASP A 84 11.41 3.79 0.39
C ASP A 84 10.59 4.64 1.38
N LEU A 85 11.26 5.56 2.04
CA LEU A 85 10.62 6.52 2.95
C LEU A 85 10.16 7.80 2.23
N GLY A 86 10.55 7.97 0.99
CA GLY A 86 10.25 9.15 0.21
C GLY A 86 10.65 10.46 0.91
N ASN A 87 9.92 11.53 0.64
CA ASN A 87 10.16 12.84 1.27
C ASN A 87 9.50 12.93 2.65
N LEU A 88 10.27 12.71 3.69
CA LEU A 88 9.81 12.77 5.09
C LEU A 88 9.40 14.17 5.56
N GLU A 89 9.69 15.24 4.83
CA GLU A 89 9.31 16.59 5.22
C GLU A 89 7.80 16.75 5.27
N ARG A 90 7.08 16.25 4.25
CA ARG A 90 5.62 16.29 4.21
C ARG A 90 5.00 15.48 5.35
N MET A 91 5.53 14.27 5.58
CA MET A 91 5.09 13.42 6.69
C MET A 91 5.34 14.11 8.05
N SER A 92 6.49 14.75 8.22
CA SER A 92 6.80 15.49 9.46
C SER A 92 5.85 16.67 9.68
N LYS A 93 5.45 17.38 8.62
CA LYS A 93 4.46 18.46 8.70
C LYS A 93 3.08 17.92 9.13
N PHE A 94 2.65 16.80 8.55
CA PHE A 94 1.38 16.15 8.93
C PHE A 94 1.39 15.71 10.40
N ILE A 95 2.45 15.03 10.84
CA ILE A 95 2.60 14.63 12.25
C ILE A 95 2.63 15.84 13.17
N GLY A 96 3.34 16.90 12.77
CA GLY A 96 3.37 18.15 13.55
C GLY A 96 1.99 18.78 13.72
N LYS A 97 1.10 18.72 12.71
CA LYS A 97 -0.29 19.16 12.86
C LYS A 97 -1.03 18.32 13.90
N LEU A 98 -0.89 17.00 13.86
CA LEU A 98 -1.51 16.09 14.84
C LEU A 98 -1.04 16.38 16.27
N GLU A 99 0.27 16.52 16.47
CA GLU A 99 0.88 16.82 17.78
C GLU A 99 0.46 18.20 18.32
N ASN A 100 0.25 19.16 17.43
CA ASN A 100 -0.22 20.51 17.79
C ASN A 100 -1.74 20.63 17.84
N LYS A 101 -2.48 19.51 17.80
CA LYS A 101 -3.96 19.46 17.88
C LYS A 101 -4.66 20.30 16.82
N GLN A 102 -4.02 20.46 15.66
CA GLN A 102 -4.61 21.14 14.52
C GLN A 102 -5.55 20.18 13.78
N GLU A 103 -6.68 20.71 13.32
CA GLU A 103 -7.58 19.91 12.48
C GLU A 103 -6.87 19.42 11.22
N VAL A 104 -7.02 18.13 10.91
CA VAL A 104 -6.45 17.50 9.72
C VAL A 104 -7.52 16.67 8.99
N THR A 105 -7.31 16.50 7.69
CA THR A 105 -8.12 15.62 6.86
C THR A 105 -7.22 14.51 6.29
N ILE A 106 -7.63 13.26 6.48
CA ILE A 106 -6.99 12.11 5.86
C ILE A 106 -7.94 11.49 4.84
N ALA A 107 -7.41 11.15 3.68
CA ALA A 107 -8.17 10.54 2.59
C ALA A 107 -7.53 9.21 2.15
N PHE A 108 -8.38 8.29 1.75
CA PHE A 108 -8.01 6.99 1.24
C PHE A 108 -8.63 6.81 -0.14
N ILE A 109 -7.82 6.45 -1.14
CA ILE A 109 -8.31 6.13 -2.48
C ILE A 109 -7.79 4.77 -2.91
N GLY A 110 -8.67 3.95 -3.44
CA GLY A 110 -8.32 2.58 -3.81
C GLY A 110 -9.49 1.80 -4.39
N GLY A 111 -9.30 0.49 -4.47
CA GLY A 111 -10.30 -0.47 -4.94
C GLY A 111 -11.24 -0.96 -3.84
N SER A 112 -11.74 -2.20 -4.02
CA SER A 112 -12.69 -2.85 -3.10
C SER A 112 -12.14 -3.08 -1.68
N ILE A 113 -10.85 -3.30 -1.55
CA ILE A 113 -10.20 -3.48 -0.24
C ILE A 113 -10.25 -2.17 0.56
N THR A 114 -9.98 -1.05 -0.11
CA THR A 114 -10.07 0.28 0.51
C THR A 114 -11.50 0.68 0.83
N GLU A 115 -12.46 0.37 -0.06
CA GLU A 115 -13.89 0.57 0.18
C GLU A 115 -14.38 -0.22 1.40
N GLY A 116 -13.84 -1.42 1.61
CA GLY A 116 -14.26 -2.33 2.67
C GLY A 116 -15.35 -3.31 2.21
N LEU A 117 -15.38 -3.68 0.92
CA LEU A 117 -16.43 -4.54 0.36
C LEU A 117 -16.64 -5.84 1.15
N THR A 118 -15.56 -6.52 1.51
CA THR A 118 -15.63 -7.82 2.23
C THR A 118 -15.57 -7.65 3.74
N ALA A 119 -14.70 -6.76 4.23
CA ALA A 119 -14.51 -6.55 5.66
C ALA A 119 -15.64 -5.72 6.32
N GLY A 120 -16.40 -5.00 5.51
CA GLY A 120 -17.32 -3.98 5.95
C GLY A 120 -16.66 -2.61 6.16
N PRO A 121 -17.43 -1.51 6.08
CA PRO A 121 -16.89 -0.15 6.15
C PRO A 121 -16.20 0.15 7.49
N GLU A 122 -16.64 -0.50 8.59
CA GLU A 122 -16.08 -0.29 9.94
C GLU A 122 -14.83 -1.12 10.23
N LYS A 123 -14.51 -2.12 9.38
CA LYS A 123 -13.40 -3.04 9.60
C LYS A 123 -12.38 -3.04 8.46
N CYS A 124 -12.56 -2.19 7.46
CA CYS A 124 -11.59 -2.04 6.39
C CYS A 124 -10.32 -1.34 6.92
N TRP A 125 -9.20 -1.61 6.27
CA TRP A 125 -7.90 -1.05 6.68
C TRP A 125 -7.91 0.49 6.77
N ALA A 126 -8.64 1.16 5.88
CA ALA A 126 -8.75 2.61 5.87
C ALA A 126 -9.39 3.13 7.17
N LYS A 127 -10.51 2.48 7.60
CA LYS A 127 -11.18 2.84 8.85
C LYS A 127 -10.34 2.51 10.07
N LEU A 128 -9.72 1.33 10.11
CA LEU A 128 -8.84 0.94 11.21
C LEU A 128 -7.63 1.87 11.35
N THR A 129 -7.07 2.34 10.24
CA THR A 129 -5.99 3.33 10.25
C THR A 129 -6.46 4.66 10.83
N TYR A 130 -7.64 5.12 10.41
CA TYR A 130 -8.26 6.32 10.97
C TYR A 130 -8.49 6.20 12.48
N ASP A 131 -9.12 5.10 12.92
CA ASP A 131 -9.41 4.87 14.34
C ASP A 131 -8.13 4.87 15.18
N ARG A 132 -7.08 4.24 14.65
CA ARG A 132 -5.78 4.21 15.33
C ARG A 132 -5.13 5.59 15.45
N LEU A 133 -5.32 6.44 14.46
CA LEU A 133 -4.86 7.84 14.55
C LEU A 133 -5.68 8.62 15.58
N CYS A 134 -7.00 8.44 15.63
CA CYS A 134 -7.86 9.05 16.63
C CYS A 134 -7.49 8.61 18.07
N GLU A 135 -7.23 7.31 18.26
CA GLU A 135 -6.78 6.79 19.57
C GLU A 135 -5.43 7.42 19.99
N LYS A 136 -4.52 7.58 19.03
CA LYS A 136 -3.18 8.14 19.31
C LYS A 136 -3.19 9.63 19.55
N TYR A 137 -4.11 10.35 18.91
CA TYR A 137 -4.26 11.81 18.98
C TYR A 137 -5.68 12.21 19.36
N PRO A 138 -6.13 11.88 20.59
CA PRO A 138 -7.53 12.00 21.00
C PRO A 138 -8.04 13.45 21.05
N ASP A 139 -7.13 14.41 21.19
CA ASP A 139 -7.47 15.83 21.25
C ASP A 139 -7.44 16.52 19.88
N THR A 140 -7.14 15.77 18.81
CA THR A 140 -7.05 16.31 17.46
C THR A 140 -8.30 15.94 16.66
N LYS A 141 -8.94 16.92 16.05
CA LYS A 141 -10.02 16.66 15.10
C LYS A 141 -9.45 16.11 13.80
N ILE A 142 -9.73 14.85 13.51
CA ILE A 142 -9.30 14.17 12.28
C ILE A 142 -10.54 13.90 11.43
N ASN A 143 -10.58 14.47 10.22
CA ASN A 143 -11.63 14.20 9.25
C ASN A 143 -11.22 12.98 8.41
N TYR A 144 -12.19 12.12 8.09
CA TYR A 144 -11.99 10.88 7.36
C TYR A 144 -12.72 10.91 6.02
N VAL A 145 -12.00 10.61 4.94
CA VAL A 145 -12.53 10.48 3.59
C VAL A 145 -12.13 9.12 3.04
N ASN A 146 -13.10 8.24 2.78
CA ASN A 146 -12.86 6.97 2.10
C ASN A 146 -13.41 7.05 0.66
N ALA A 147 -12.51 7.16 -0.30
CA ALA A 147 -12.77 7.15 -1.72
C ALA A 147 -12.43 5.78 -2.36
N GLY A 148 -12.57 4.69 -1.60
CA GLY A 148 -12.53 3.32 -2.14
C GLY A 148 -13.71 3.08 -3.08
N LEU A 149 -13.47 2.38 -4.19
CA LEU A 149 -14.52 2.01 -5.14
C LEU A 149 -14.19 0.65 -5.76
N SER A 150 -15.07 -0.31 -5.52
CA SER A 150 -14.89 -1.71 -5.95
C SER A 150 -14.66 -1.84 -7.45
N GLY A 151 -13.74 -2.74 -7.83
CA GLY A 151 -13.46 -3.08 -9.22
C GLY A 151 -12.72 -1.99 -10.01
N THR A 152 -12.20 -0.96 -9.35
CA THR A 152 -11.53 0.15 -10.04
C THR A 152 -10.01 0.07 -9.91
N PRO A 153 -9.27 0.18 -11.03
CA PRO A 153 -7.82 0.32 -11.04
C PRO A 153 -7.39 1.78 -10.85
N SER A 154 -6.08 2.02 -10.70
CA SER A 154 -5.48 3.35 -10.52
C SER A 154 -5.83 4.34 -11.64
N VAL A 155 -6.04 3.87 -12.87
CA VAL A 155 -6.48 4.73 -13.99
C VAL A 155 -7.79 5.44 -13.65
N LEU A 156 -8.80 4.71 -13.16
CA LEU A 156 -10.05 5.31 -12.72
C LEU A 156 -9.86 6.13 -11.43
N GLY A 157 -8.97 5.70 -10.55
CA GLY A 157 -8.56 6.47 -9.38
C GLY A 157 -8.05 7.87 -9.77
N ASN A 158 -7.16 7.94 -10.76
CA ASN A 158 -6.61 9.21 -11.24
C ASN A 158 -7.69 10.14 -11.85
N ILE A 159 -8.64 9.59 -12.60
CA ILE A 159 -9.75 10.36 -13.20
C ILE A 159 -10.63 11.02 -12.13
N ARG A 160 -10.94 10.30 -11.05
CA ARG A 160 -11.83 10.75 -9.98
C ARG A 160 -11.11 11.44 -8.80
N LEU A 161 -9.77 11.47 -8.83
CA LEU A 161 -8.94 11.97 -7.73
C LEU A 161 -9.33 13.38 -7.27
N GLN A 162 -9.55 14.30 -8.22
CA GLN A 162 -9.91 15.69 -7.89
C GLN A 162 -11.18 15.75 -7.06
N ARG A 163 -12.26 15.16 -7.57
CA ARG A 163 -13.59 15.22 -6.94
C ARG A 163 -13.65 14.45 -5.62
N ASP A 164 -13.08 13.23 -5.61
CA ASP A 164 -13.29 12.28 -4.51
C ASP A 164 -12.27 12.45 -3.38
N VAL A 165 -11.16 13.16 -3.65
CA VAL A 165 -10.06 13.31 -2.71
C VAL A 165 -9.62 14.75 -2.55
N LEU A 166 -9.14 15.42 -3.62
CA LEU A 166 -8.46 16.70 -3.50
C LEU A 166 -9.40 17.86 -3.14
N ASP A 167 -10.66 17.80 -3.53
CA ASP A 167 -11.68 18.81 -3.16
C ASP A 167 -11.93 18.82 -1.65
N HIS A 168 -11.62 17.74 -0.94
CA HIS A 168 -11.64 17.68 0.53
C HIS A 168 -10.40 18.29 1.20
N LYS A 169 -9.40 18.75 0.40
CA LYS A 169 -8.16 19.38 0.87
C LYS A 169 -7.41 18.53 1.90
N PRO A 170 -7.09 17.27 1.61
CA PRO A 170 -6.48 16.37 2.57
C PRO A 170 -5.06 16.80 2.93
N ASP A 171 -4.68 16.57 4.19
CA ASP A 171 -3.32 16.72 4.69
C ASP A 171 -2.48 15.46 4.43
N MET A 172 -3.16 14.31 4.30
CA MET A 172 -2.57 13.02 3.99
C MET A 172 -3.50 12.22 3.08
N VAL A 173 -2.92 11.60 2.05
CA VAL A 173 -3.63 10.69 1.15
C VAL A 173 -2.95 9.33 1.13
N PHE A 174 -3.75 8.28 1.29
CA PHE A 174 -3.32 6.90 1.09
C PHE A 174 -3.85 6.41 -0.25
N VAL A 175 -2.98 5.83 -1.08
CA VAL A 175 -3.30 5.31 -2.41
C VAL A 175 -3.02 3.82 -2.44
N GLU A 176 -4.05 3.00 -2.73
CA GLU A 176 -3.92 1.55 -2.76
C GLU A 176 -4.75 0.96 -3.93
N PHE A 177 -4.08 0.40 -4.93
CA PHE A 177 -4.69 -0.28 -6.08
C PHE A 177 -3.98 -1.58 -6.44
N ALA A 178 -3.14 -2.11 -5.55
CA ALA A 178 -2.24 -3.23 -5.85
C ALA A 178 -2.95 -4.49 -6.37
N VAL A 179 -4.20 -4.72 -5.94
CA VAL A 179 -4.98 -5.89 -6.38
C VAL A 179 -5.64 -5.68 -7.74
N ASN A 180 -5.96 -4.44 -8.08
CA ASN A 180 -6.69 -4.11 -9.31
C ASN A 180 -5.77 -3.69 -10.46
N ASP A 181 -4.54 -3.28 -10.15
CA ASP A 181 -3.55 -2.88 -11.14
C ASP A 181 -2.74 -4.08 -11.62
N GLY A 182 -2.47 -4.14 -12.92
CA GLY A 182 -1.54 -5.08 -13.52
C GLY A 182 -0.13 -4.48 -13.65
N ASN A 183 0.72 -5.19 -14.41
CA ASN A 183 2.10 -4.76 -14.65
C ASN A 183 2.26 -3.77 -15.82
N ASP A 184 1.16 -3.40 -16.48
CA ASP A 184 1.20 -2.53 -17.66
C ASP A 184 1.63 -1.11 -17.29
N GLN A 185 2.30 -0.45 -18.23
CA GLN A 185 2.84 0.90 -18.02
C GLN A 185 1.76 1.92 -17.66
N ILE A 186 0.54 1.76 -18.18
CA ILE A 186 -0.58 2.66 -17.90
C ILE A 186 -0.92 2.77 -16.41
N TYR A 187 -0.79 1.67 -15.65
CA TYR A 187 -1.04 1.68 -14.20
C TYR A 187 0.08 2.42 -13.46
N LYS A 188 1.34 2.20 -13.86
CA LYS A 188 2.50 2.91 -13.31
C LYS A 188 2.39 4.41 -13.54
N ASP A 189 2.06 4.82 -14.75
CA ASP A 189 1.88 6.22 -15.12
C ASP A 189 0.71 6.86 -14.36
N SER A 190 -0.39 6.13 -14.17
CA SER A 190 -1.55 6.59 -13.41
C SER A 190 -1.23 6.79 -11.93
N TYR A 191 -0.48 5.86 -11.35
CA TYR A 191 -0.02 5.94 -9.96
C TYR A 191 0.91 7.15 -9.76
N ASP A 192 1.92 7.31 -10.63
CA ASP A 192 2.84 8.44 -10.61
C ASP A 192 2.09 9.78 -10.75
N ALA A 193 1.11 9.84 -11.66
CA ALA A 193 0.28 11.02 -11.84
C ALA A 193 -0.54 11.38 -10.60
N MET A 194 -1.07 10.39 -9.86
CA MET A 194 -1.79 10.64 -8.61
C MET A 194 -0.88 11.18 -7.51
N VAL A 195 0.33 10.59 -7.38
CA VAL A 195 1.29 10.99 -6.32
C VAL A 195 1.87 12.39 -6.56
N ARG A 196 1.90 12.84 -7.81
CA ARG A 196 2.44 14.18 -8.18
C ARG A 196 1.43 15.32 -8.08
N LYS A 197 0.15 15.03 -7.96
CA LYS A 197 -0.90 16.06 -7.79
C LYS A 197 -1.03 16.51 -6.34
#